data_d9cc7b26e07aa1c55ca28e9f53ea8a4e
#
_entry.id   d9cc7b26e07aa1c55ca28e9f53ea8a4e
#
_cell.length_a   1.000
_cell.length_b   1.000
_cell.length_c   1.000
_cell.angle_alpha   90.00
_cell.angle_beta   90.00
_cell.angle_gamma   90.00
#
_symmetry.space_group_name_H-M   'P 1'
#
loop_
_entity.id
_entity.type
_entity.pdbx_description
1 polymer ?
#
loop_
_entity_poly.entity_id
_entity_poly.type
_entity_poly.pdbx_seq_one_letter_code
_entity_poly.pdbx_strand_id
1 'polypeptide(L)'
;MIDTLKFFNSLKKNKIDFFTGVPDSLLKEFCFCITDNTTKKQHIINSNEGSSIGLSMGYNLATNKIPLVYFQNSGLGNIVNPYTSLVHESVFKIPMLFFIGWRGEPDKKDEPQHFFQGKITEDLLKILEIDYEILKIDTEESIKQTERIIETIKKTEKPFAILVKKDTFSSYSFESSTNKYNLKRESSIEIILNNLKDEDVLVSTTGKTSRELHEISKNKKSNNPLFYTIGGMGHSSQIALGISNFSSKRVFCFDGDGSIIMHMGSMGIIGNNSNDNYFHILFNNGTHESVGGQPTIGRDINFELLSKSLGYKKYFKLTTREKLENFFKKTITSINGPVFIEILIDSSSRSDLGRPNKTPLQQKFIFQKLMNE
;
A
#
# COMPACT_ATOMS: atom_id res chain seq x y z
N MET A 1 6.80 23.37 11.30
CA MET A 1 6.73 21.89 11.35
C MET A 1 6.71 21.45 12.79
N ILE A 2 5.95 20.42 13.08
CA ILE A 2 5.81 19.82 14.42
C ILE A 2 7.06 19.00 14.75
N ASP A 3 7.62 19.18 15.95
CA ASP A 3 8.62 18.27 16.49
C ASP A 3 7.99 16.89 16.70
N THR A 4 8.40 15.92 15.88
CA THR A 4 7.78 14.61 15.80
C THR A 4 7.85 13.83 17.12
N LEU A 5 9.01 13.84 17.78
CA LEU A 5 9.20 13.12 19.05
C LEU A 5 8.45 13.78 20.20
N LYS A 6 8.45 15.12 20.27
CA LYS A 6 7.72 15.86 21.30
C LYS A 6 6.21 15.64 21.18
N PHE A 7 5.70 15.63 19.95
CA PHE A 7 4.29 15.33 19.68
C PHE A 7 3.93 13.89 20.06
N PHE A 8 4.74 12.90 19.67
CA PHE A 8 4.54 11.51 20.07
C PHE A 8 4.52 11.34 21.60
N ASN A 9 5.46 11.98 22.31
CA ASN A 9 5.50 11.92 23.77
C ASN A 9 4.25 12.53 24.42
N SER A 10 3.65 13.55 23.81
CA SER A 10 2.38 14.10 24.29
C SER A 10 1.23 13.11 24.16
N LEU A 11 1.16 12.34 23.07
CA LEU A 11 0.18 11.26 22.90
C LEU A 11 0.32 10.22 24.00
N LYS A 12 1.57 9.79 24.28
CA LYS A 12 1.85 8.82 25.36
C LYS A 12 1.43 9.34 26.73
N LYS A 13 1.71 10.61 27.01
CA LYS A 13 1.28 11.29 28.25
C LYS A 13 -0.24 11.28 28.40
N ASN A 14 -0.96 11.41 27.30
CA ASN A 14 -2.43 11.37 27.24
C ASN A 14 -3.01 9.95 27.14
N LYS A 15 -2.20 8.91 27.41
CA LYS A 15 -2.60 7.50 27.45
C LYS A 15 -3.00 6.90 26.08
N ILE A 16 -2.52 7.48 25.00
CA ILE A 16 -2.57 6.85 23.68
C ILE A 16 -1.36 5.90 23.61
N ASP A 17 -1.60 4.62 23.87
CA ASP A 17 -0.58 3.59 24.03
C ASP A 17 -0.55 2.55 22.90
N PHE A 18 -1.56 2.56 22.05
CA PHE A 18 -1.69 1.60 20.95
C PHE A 18 -1.89 2.34 19.62
N PHE A 19 -1.10 1.92 18.62
CA PHE A 19 -1.03 2.49 17.28
C PHE A 19 -1.19 1.39 16.25
N THR A 20 -2.06 1.59 15.28
CA THR A 20 -2.19 0.68 14.14
C THR A 20 -2.61 1.44 12.89
N GLY A 21 -2.34 0.87 11.72
CA GLY A 21 -2.74 1.52 10.48
C GLY A 21 -1.99 0.99 9.28
N VAL A 22 -2.20 1.68 8.16
CA VAL A 22 -1.47 1.47 6.90
C VAL A 22 -0.56 2.68 6.67
N PRO A 23 0.75 2.48 6.47
CA PRO A 23 1.69 3.57 6.30
C PRO A 23 1.34 4.49 5.14
N ASP A 24 1.51 5.80 5.36
CA ASP A 24 1.31 6.86 4.37
C ASP A 24 2.51 7.79 4.29
N SER A 25 2.76 8.32 3.10
CA SER A 25 3.89 9.20 2.83
C SER A 25 3.85 10.54 3.59
N LEU A 26 2.67 11.08 3.90
CA LEU A 26 2.53 12.31 4.68
C LEU A 26 2.76 12.07 6.18
N LEU A 27 2.53 10.85 6.63
CA LEU A 27 2.70 10.41 8.01
C LEU A 27 4.04 9.69 8.25
N LYS A 28 4.93 9.66 7.25
CA LYS A 28 6.18 8.91 7.25
C LYS A 28 7.00 9.13 8.53
N GLU A 29 7.28 10.39 8.86
CA GLU A 29 8.13 10.76 9.99
C GLU A 29 7.47 10.36 11.33
N PHE A 30 6.16 10.55 11.44
CA PHE A 30 5.38 10.13 12.60
C PHE A 30 5.35 8.60 12.75
N CYS A 31 5.17 7.84 11.64
CA CYS A 31 5.21 6.38 11.66
C CYS A 31 6.59 5.84 12.07
N PHE A 32 7.68 6.47 11.63
CA PHE A 32 9.03 6.12 12.08
C PHE A 32 9.20 6.32 13.59
N CYS A 33 8.77 7.47 14.09
CA CYS A 33 8.83 7.78 15.50
C CYS A 33 8.03 6.77 16.35
N ILE A 34 6.83 6.39 15.89
CA ILE A 34 6.04 5.34 16.55
C ILE A 34 6.81 4.02 16.56
N THR A 35 7.35 3.60 15.41
CA THR A 35 8.06 2.31 15.29
C THR A 35 9.24 2.20 16.24
N ASP A 36 10.04 3.27 16.38
CA ASP A 36 11.21 3.28 17.26
C ASP A 36 10.87 3.34 18.76
N ASN A 37 9.75 4.00 19.11
CA ASN A 37 9.42 4.29 20.49
C ASN A 37 8.31 3.41 21.06
N THR A 38 7.96 2.31 20.37
CA THR A 38 6.94 1.37 20.80
C THR A 38 7.38 -0.07 20.64
N THR A 39 6.74 -0.96 21.37
CA THR A 39 6.92 -2.41 21.20
C THR A 39 6.03 -2.94 20.06
N LYS A 40 6.35 -4.15 19.56
CA LYS A 40 5.51 -4.84 18.55
C LYS A 40 4.06 -5.05 18.98
N LYS A 41 3.76 -5.04 20.28
CA LYS A 41 2.38 -5.13 20.79
C LYS A 41 1.67 -3.78 20.79
N GLN A 42 2.42 -2.69 20.88
CA GLN A 42 1.88 -1.33 20.90
C GLN A 42 1.74 -0.71 19.51
N HIS A 43 2.52 -1.19 18.54
CA HIS A 43 2.45 -0.75 17.15
C HIS A 43 2.33 -1.93 16.20
N ILE A 44 1.20 -2.03 15.52
CA ILE A 44 0.92 -3.06 14.53
C ILE A 44 0.61 -2.39 13.20
N ILE A 45 1.51 -2.53 12.22
CA ILE A 45 1.25 -2.16 10.83
C ILE A 45 0.31 -3.21 10.26
N ASN A 46 -0.86 -2.78 9.82
CA ASN A 46 -1.92 -3.69 9.42
C ASN A 46 -1.93 -3.91 7.90
N SER A 47 -2.63 -4.95 7.48
CA SER A 47 -2.79 -5.29 6.06
C SER A 47 -3.61 -4.26 5.29
N ASN A 48 -4.69 -3.75 5.89
CA ASN A 48 -5.56 -2.71 5.34
C ASN A 48 -6.24 -1.90 6.44
N GLU A 49 -6.89 -0.81 6.06
CA GLU A 49 -7.50 0.13 7.00
C GLU A 49 -8.70 -0.47 7.74
N GLY A 50 -9.50 -1.30 7.06
CA GLY A 50 -10.65 -1.99 7.68
C GLY A 50 -10.21 -2.96 8.79
N SER A 51 -9.13 -3.69 8.58
CA SER A 51 -8.53 -4.55 9.60
C SER A 51 -7.99 -3.75 10.79
N SER A 52 -7.49 -2.53 10.54
CA SER A 52 -7.05 -1.62 11.60
C SER A 52 -8.21 -1.18 12.50
N ILE A 53 -9.40 -0.96 11.94
CA ILE A 53 -10.62 -0.67 12.71
C ILE A 53 -10.97 -1.85 13.63
N GLY A 54 -11.01 -3.07 13.09
CA GLY A 54 -11.33 -4.27 13.90
C GLY A 54 -10.34 -4.51 15.03
N LEU A 55 -9.03 -4.38 14.74
CA LEU A 55 -7.98 -4.50 15.74
C LEU A 55 -8.07 -3.43 16.84
N SER A 56 -8.37 -2.20 16.46
CA SER A 56 -8.53 -1.07 17.37
C SER A 56 -9.75 -1.23 18.29
N MET A 57 -10.86 -1.74 17.75
CA MET A 57 -12.02 -2.13 18.55
C MET A 57 -11.65 -3.19 19.59
N GLY A 58 -10.94 -4.25 19.19
CA GLY A 58 -10.46 -5.28 20.10
C GLY A 58 -9.58 -4.72 21.22
N TYR A 59 -8.67 -3.81 20.91
CA TYR A 59 -7.85 -3.12 21.89
C TYR A 59 -8.69 -2.30 22.88
N ASN A 60 -9.65 -1.53 22.38
CA ASN A 60 -10.54 -0.73 23.23
C ASN A 60 -11.38 -1.62 24.17
N LEU A 61 -12.00 -2.67 23.62
CA LEU A 61 -12.80 -3.62 24.41
C LEU A 61 -12.01 -4.29 25.52
N ALA A 62 -10.74 -4.60 25.28
CA ALA A 62 -9.88 -5.25 26.26
C ALA A 62 -9.30 -4.29 27.31
N THR A 63 -9.17 -3.00 27.01
CA THR A 63 -8.39 -2.06 27.84
C THR A 63 -9.17 -0.82 28.28
N ASN A 64 -10.30 -0.54 27.66
CA ASN A 64 -11.05 0.70 27.78
C ASN A 64 -10.22 1.96 27.43
N LYS A 65 -9.17 1.81 26.61
CA LYS A 65 -8.31 2.91 26.15
C LYS A 65 -8.61 3.28 24.72
N ILE A 66 -8.24 4.51 24.33
CA ILE A 66 -8.39 5.03 22.99
C ILE A 66 -7.21 4.59 22.11
N PRO A 67 -7.41 3.81 21.03
CA PRO A 67 -6.38 3.51 20.04
C PRO A 67 -6.18 4.71 19.09
N LEU A 68 -4.99 4.81 18.49
CA LEU A 68 -4.72 5.67 17.36
C LEU A 68 -4.61 4.84 16.08
N VAL A 69 -5.43 5.19 15.08
CA VAL A 69 -5.44 4.55 13.75
C VAL A 69 -4.94 5.56 12.72
N TYR A 70 -3.89 5.21 11.99
CA TYR A 70 -3.30 6.08 10.97
C TYR A 70 -3.42 5.48 9.56
N PHE A 71 -3.72 6.31 8.57
CA PHE A 71 -3.80 5.91 7.17
C PHE A 71 -3.87 7.12 6.22
N GLN A 72 -3.73 6.89 4.93
CA GLN A 72 -3.97 7.89 3.90
C GLN A 72 -5.48 8.08 3.67
N ASN A 73 -5.92 9.28 3.32
CA ASN A 73 -7.34 9.54 3.01
C ASN A 73 -7.94 8.63 1.92
N SER A 74 -7.12 8.01 1.06
CA SER A 74 -7.57 6.96 0.14
C SER A 74 -8.12 5.72 0.85
N GLY A 75 -7.69 5.47 2.07
CA GLY A 75 -8.16 4.37 2.92
C GLY A 75 -9.52 4.61 3.57
N LEU A 76 -10.08 5.83 3.49
CA LEU A 76 -11.44 6.10 3.99
C LEU A 76 -12.48 5.15 3.38
N GLY A 77 -12.36 4.81 2.10
CA GLY A 77 -13.25 3.84 1.46
C GLY A 77 -13.22 2.45 2.12
N ASN A 78 -12.04 2.02 2.60
CA ASN A 78 -11.86 0.71 3.23
C ASN A 78 -12.41 0.65 4.66
N ILE A 79 -12.59 1.79 5.32
CA ILE A 79 -13.14 1.82 6.68
C ILE A 79 -14.65 2.00 6.72
N VAL A 80 -15.33 2.38 5.63
CA VAL A 80 -16.77 2.69 5.63
C VAL A 80 -17.58 1.58 6.30
N ASN A 81 -17.49 0.34 5.82
CA ASN A 81 -18.24 -0.77 6.39
C ASN A 81 -17.83 -1.10 7.85
N PRO A 82 -16.55 -1.35 8.18
CA PRO A 82 -16.20 -1.65 9.57
C PRO A 82 -16.47 -0.48 10.53
N TYR A 83 -16.38 0.77 10.06
CA TYR A 83 -16.75 1.92 10.87
C TYR A 83 -18.25 1.93 11.18
N THR A 84 -19.09 1.88 10.15
CA THR A 84 -20.55 2.00 10.31
C THR A 84 -21.18 0.79 10.99
N SER A 85 -20.57 -0.41 10.85
CA SER A 85 -21.11 -1.66 11.39
C SER A 85 -20.52 -2.06 12.76
N LEU A 86 -19.38 -1.48 13.17
CA LEU A 86 -18.70 -1.87 14.42
C LEU A 86 -18.44 -0.68 15.35
N VAL A 87 -18.13 0.51 14.84
CA VAL A 87 -17.56 1.60 15.65
C VAL A 87 -18.54 2.72 15.91
N HIS A 88 -19.42 3.02 14.93
CA HIS A 88 -20.37 4.11 14.97
C HIS A 88 -21.23 4.08 16.24
N GLU A 89 -21.67 5.25 16.72
CA GLU A 89 -22.44 5.41 17.95
C GLU A 89 -23.78 4.64 17.97
N SER A 90 -24.35 4.38 16.79
CA SER A 90 -25.58 3.59 16.66
C SER A 90 -25.38 2.08 16.81
N VAL A 91 -24.11 1.62 16.96
CA VAL A 91 -23.76 0.21 17.09
C VAL A 91 -23.03 -0.05 18.42
N PHE A 92 -21.69 -0.05 18.44
CA PHE A 92 -20.93 -0.33 19.66
C PHE A 92 -20.31 0.92 20.31
N LYS A 93 -20.35 2.06 19.63
CA LYS A 93 -19.85 3.36 20.13
C LYS A 93 -18.41 3.27 20.64
N ILE A 94 -17.48 2.88 19.77
CA ILE A 94 -16.06 2.66 20.11
C ILE A 94 -15.23 3.92 19.88
N PRO A 95 -14.61 4.50 20.91
CA PRO A 95 -13.77 5.69 20.76
C PRO A 95 -12.47 5.34 20.01
N MET A 96 -12.09 6.17 19.02
CA MET A 96 -10.85 6.04 18.27
C MET A 96 -10.31 7.42 17.88
N LEU A 97 -8.99 7.56 17.81
CA LEU A 97 -8.35 8.74 17.24
C LEU A 97 -7.80 8.39 15.86
N PHE A 98 -8.34 9.00 14.80
CA PHE A 98 -7.85 8.83 13.44
C PHE A 98 -6.83 9.88 13.08
N PHE A 99 -5.67 9.45 12.54
CA PHE A 99 -4.66 10.30 11.91
C PHE A 99 -4.67 10.02 10.41
N ILE A 100 -5.17 10.97 9.63
CA ILE A 100 -5.41 10.76 8.20
C ILE A 100 -4.51 11.68 7.39
N GLY A 101 -3.56 11.11 6.64
CA GLY A 101 -2.76 11.85 5.69
C GLY A 101 -3.63 12.36 4.54
N TRP A 102 -3.76 13.69 4.40
CA TRP A 102 -4.64 14.32 3.42
C TRP A 102 -3.93 14.55 2.10
N ARG A 103 -3.88 13.51 1.25
CA ARG A 103 -3.38 13.60 -0.12
C ARG A 103 -4.45 14.26 -1.01
N GLY A 104 -3.97 15.03 -1.99
CA GLY A 104 -4.87 15.77 -2.88
C GLY A 104 -5.61 16.91 -2.18
N GLU A 105 -5.02 17.51 -1.14
CA GLU A 105 -5.55 18.74 -0.52
C GLU A 105 -5.93 19.75 -1.62
N PRO A 106 -7.13 20.35 -1.58
CA PRO A 106 -7.56 21.34 -2.56
C PRO A 106 -6.50 22.44 -2.77
N ASP A 107 -6.36 22.90 -4.00
CA ASP A 107 -5.41 23.94 -4.44
C ASP A 107 -3.92 23.58 -4.30
N LYS A 108 -3.60 22.33 -4.01
CA LYS A 108 -2.23 21.81 -3.97
C LYS A 108 -1.97 20.83 -5.10
N LYS A 109 -0.76 20.89 -5.66
CA LYS A 109 -0.31 19.93 -6.69
C LYS A 109 -0.08 18.56 -6.05
N ASP A 110 -0.76 17.55 -6.57
CA ASP A 110 -0.57 16.14 -6.18
C ASP A 110 -0.72 15.21 -7.40
N GLU A 111 -0.68 13.92 -7.21
CA GLU A 111 -0.86 12.90 -8.24
C GLU A 111 -2.33 12.83 -8.71
N PRO A 112 -2.60 12.48 -9.98
CA PRO A 112 -3.95 12.48 -10.54
C PRO A 112 -4.98 11.70 -9.72
N GLN A 113 -4.59 10.55 -9.16
CA GLN A 113 -5.47 9.70 -8.34
C GLN A 113 -5.86 10.34 -7.00
N HIS A 114 -5.10 11.33 -6.53
CA HIS A 114 -5.37 11.99 -5.26
C HIS A 114 -6.31 13.19 -5.36
N PHE A 115 -6.43 13.82 -6.53
CA PHE A 115 -7.25 15.04 -6.66
C PHE A 115 -8.69 14.85 -6.22
N PHE A 116 -9.37 13.84 -6.77
CA PHE A 116 -10.77 13.61 -6.41
C PHE A 116 -10.92 13.14 -4.96
N GLN A 117 -10.04 12.26 -4.50
CA GLN A 117 -10.04 11.80 -3.11
C GLN A 117 -9.81 12.94 -2.12
N GLY A 118 -8.87 13.83 -2.40
CA GLY A 118 -8.59 15.00 -1.56
C GLY A 118 -9.80 15.93 -1.46
N LYS A 119 -10.49 16.15 -2.59
CA LYS A 119 -11.68 16.99 -2.66
C LYS A 119 -12.85 16.45 -1.83
N ILE A 120 -13.06 15.14 -1.84
CA ILE A 120 -14.22 14.52 -1.14
C ILE A 120 -13.91 14.11 0.30
N THR A 121 -12.68 14.27 0.79
CA THR A 121 -12.25 13.77 2.11
C THR A 121 -13.10 14.33 3.25
N GLU A 122 -13.28 15.65 3.29
CA GLU A 122 -14.09 16.32 4.35
C GLU A 122 -15.56 15.93 4.28
N ASP A 123 -16.11 15.80 3.06
CA ASP A 123 -17.51 15.41 2.89
C ASP A 123 -17.74 13.94 3.27
N LEU A 124 -16.78 13.05 2.99
CA LEU A 124 -16.84 11.68 3.47
C LEU A 124 -16.84 11.59 5.00
N LEU A 125 -16.00 12.37 5.68
CA LEU A 125 -15.97 12.40 7.13
C LEU A 125 -17.31 12.92 7.71
N LYS A 126 -17.90 13.97 7.11
CA LYS A 126 -19.23 14.47 7.48
C LYS A 126 -20.34 13.44 7.28
N ILE A 127 -20.34 12.74 6.12
CA ILE A 127 -21.33 11.68 5.82
C ILE A 127 -21.21 10.51 6.82
N LEU A 128 -19.99 10.18 7.25
CA LEU A 128 -19.73 9.16 8.25
C LEU A 128 -19.97 9.65 9.68
N GLU A 129 -20.38 10.91 9.88
CA GLU A 129 -20.58 11.55 11.20
C GLU A 129 -19.30 11.49 12.07
N ILE A 130 -18.12 11.57 11.43
CA ILE A 130 -16.82 11.65 12.09
C ILE A 130 -16.42 13.12 12.21
N ASP A 131 -16.40 13.62 13.43
CA ASP A 131 -15.85 14.95 13.71
C ASP A 131 -14.37 15.00 13.33
N TYR A 132 -13.93 16.12 12.74
CA TYR A 132 -12.54 16.24 12.32
C TYR A 132 -11.99 17.65 12.47
N GLU A 133 -10.68 17.73 12.57
CA GLU A 133 -9.91 18.98 12.48
C GLU A 133 -8.64 18.77 11.67
N ILE A 134 -8.14 19.86 11.07
CA ILE A 134 -6.82 19.87 10.43
C ILE A 134 -5.77 20.13 11.51
N LEU A 135 -4.71 19.30 11.53
CA LEU A 135 -3.64 19.43 12.52
C LEU A 135 -2.89 20.76 12.36
N LYS A 136 -2.73 21.49 13.45
CA LYS A 136 -1.91 22.70 13.51
C LYS A 136 -0.45 22.36 13.23
N ILE A 137 0.29 23.28 12.59
CA ILE A 137 1.68 23.04 12.18
C ILE A 137 2.72 23.47 13.21
N ASP A 138 2.31 24.21 14.23
CA ASP A 138 3.15 24.53 15.39
C ASP A 138 3.09 23.40 16.42
N THR A 139 4.22 23.09 17.06
CA THR A 139 4.32 21.97 18.00
C THR A 139 3.41 22.13 19.21
N GLU A 140 3.45 23.28 19.87
CA GLU A 140 2.67 23.50 21.11
C GLU A 140 1.17 23.60 20.81
N GLU A 141 0.80 24.27 19.71
CA GLU A 141 -0.59 24.35 19.27
C GLU A 141 -1.16 22.98 18.89
N SER A 142 -0.38 22.16 18.17
CA SER A 142 -0.78 20.81 17.77
C SER A 142 -0.98 19.89 18.98
N ILE A 143 -0.11 19.99 19.98
CA ILE A 143 -0.22 19.24 21.23
C ILE A 143 -1.52 19.65 21.96
N LYS A 144 -1.74 20.94 22.20
CA LYS A 144 -2.96 21.44 22.87
C LYS A 144 -4.23 21.05 22.11
N GLN A 145 -4.20 21.13 20.77
CA GLN A 145 -5.31 20.71 19.92
C GLN A 145 -5.62 19.22 20.12
N THR A 146 -4.59 18.37 20.07
CA THR A 146 -4.74 16.93 20.19
C THR A 146 -5.18 16.52 21.60
N GLU A 147 -4.67 17.17 22.64
CA GLU A 147 -5.12 16.97 24.02
C GLU A 147 -6.62 17.27 24.18
N ARG A 148 -7.08 18.40 23.64
CA ARG A 148 -8.50 18.77 23.65
C ARG A 148 -9.37 17.76 22.88
N ILE A 149 -8.89 17.28 21.73
CA ILE A 149 -9.57 16.25 20.93
C ILE A 149 -9.68 14.93 21.73
N ILE A 150 -8.60 14.50 22.37
CA ILE A 150 -8.61 13.29 23.22
C ILE A 150 -9.63 13.43 24.37
N GLU A 151 -9.69 14.59 25.01
CA GLU A 151 -10.71 14.85 26.05
C GLU A 151 -12.14 14.84 25.46
N THR A 152 -12.33 15.34 24.25
CA THR A 152 -13.61 15.24 23.54
C THR A 152 -13.99 13.78 23.29
N ILE A 153 -13.06 12.96 22.78
CA ILE A 153 -13.28 11.52 22.57
C ILE A 153 -13.64 10.82 23.88
N LYS A 154 -12.96 11.11 24.98
CA LYS A 154 -13.26 10.54 26.31
C LYS A 154 -14.67 10.88 26.77
N LYS A 155 -15.15 12.10 26.52
CA LYS A 155 -16.48 12.56 26.94
C LYS A 155 -17.61 12.03 26.09
N THR A 156 -17.38 11.97 24.77
CA THR A 156 -18.42 11.59 23.80
C THR A 156 -18.42 10.10 23.51
N GLU A 157 -17.30 9.43 23.75
CA GLU A 157 -17.03 8.04 23.32
C GLU A 157 -17.20 7.84 21.81
N LYS A 158 -16.99 8.91 21.01
CA LYS A 158 -17.06 8.87 19.55
C LYS A 158 -15.66 8.98 18.95
N PRO A 159 -15.42 8.40 17.76
CA PRO A 159 -14.21 8.65 17.02
C PRO A 159 -14.05 10.11 16.63
N PHE A 160 -12.79 10.52 16.46
CA PHE A 160 -12.44 11.86 15.97
C PHE A 160 -11.26 11.75 14.99
N ALA A 161 -11.32 12.49 13.88
CA ALA A 161 -10.26 12.48 12.88
C ALA A 161 -9.41 13.76 12.93
N ILE A 162 -8.10 13.56 12.77
CA ILE A 162 -7.14 14.64 12.55
C ILE A 162 -6.59 14.49 11.13
N LEU A 163 -6.87 15.49 10.27
CA LEU A 163 -6.33 15.56 8.92
C LEU A 163 -4.92 16.15 8.96
N VAL A 164 -3.96 15.40 8.44
CA VAL A 164 -2.54 15.78 8.41
C VAL A 164 -2.14 16.18 7.00
N LYS A 165 -1.69 17.43 6.85
CA LYS A 165 -1.22 17.98 5.57
C LYS A 165 0.21 17.55 5.27
N LYS A 166 0.65 17.83 4.04
CA LYS A 166 2.04 17.63 3.62
C LYS A 166 2.99 18.52 4.46
N ASP A 167 4.18 17.99 4.72
CA ASP A 167 5.25 18.70 5.44
C ASP A 167 4.87 19.18 6.86
N THR A 168 3.97 18.45 7.53
CA THR A 168 3.52 18.77 8.89
C THR A 168 4.55 18.39 9.94
N PHE A 169 5.14 17.20 9.86
CA PHE A 169 6.09 16.68 10.83
C PHE A 169 7.54 16.98 10.42
N SER A 170 8.40 17.29 11.39
CA SER A 170 9.86 17.39 11.18
C SER A 170 10.45 16.01 10.89
N SER A 171 11.58 15.99 10.17
CA SER A 171 12.32 14.77 9.88
C SER A 171 12.67 13.99 11.14
N TYR A 172 12.42 12.68 11.10
CA TYR A 172 12.79 11.74 12.15
C TYR A 172 13.83 10.76 11.62
N SER A 173 14.97 10.65 12.30
CA SER A 173 16.03 9.70 11.91
C SER A 173 15.59 8.27 12.27
N PHE A 174 15.46 7.43 11.28
CA PHE A 174 15.06 6.02 11.43
C PHE A 174 16.08 5.13 10.71
N GLU A 175 16.66 4.19 11.43
CA GLU A 175 17.55 3.18 10.84
C GLU A 175 16.71 2.02 10.28
N SER A 176 16.65 1.90 8.97
CA SER A 176 16.02 0.75 8.34
C SER A 176 16.86 -0.51 8.52
N SER A 177 16.19 -1.66 8.68
CA SER A 177 16.87 -2.96 8.76
C SER A 177 17.75 -3.24 7.53
N THR A 178 18.92 -3.86 7.76
CA THR A 178 19.91 -4.20 6.73
C THR A 178 19.31 -5.13 5.65
N ASN A 179 19.59 -4.79 4.40
CA ASN A 179 19.19 -5.58 3.25
C ASN A 179 19.93 -6.93 3.19
N LYS A 180 19.15 -8.01 3.02
CA LYS A 180 19.66 -9.39 2.91
C LYS A 180 19.89 -9.84 1.46
N TYR A 181 19.35 -9.12 0.48
CA TYR A 181 19.31 -9.50 -0.94
C TYR A 181 19.92 -8.41 -1.82
N ASN A 182 20.63 -8.85 -2.87
CA ASN A 182 21.37 -7.96 -3.78
C ASN A 182 20.63 -7.71 -5.10
N LEU A 183 19.51 -8.39 -5.35
CA LEU A 183 18.70 -8.13 -6.54
C LEU A 183 17.97 -6.79 -6.38
N LYS A 184 18.08 -5.94 -7.38
CA LYS A 184 17.28 -4.70 -7.48
C LYS A 184 16.04 -4.97 -8.31
N ARG A 185 14.92 -4.36 -7.94
CA ARG A 185 13.67 -4.47 -8.69
C ARG A 185 13.85 -4.00 -10.14
N GLU A 186 14.51 -2.86 -10.33
CA GLU A 186 14.78 -2.29 -11.66
C GLU A 186 15.52 -3.27 -12.57
N SER A 187 16.64 -3.85 -12.11
CA SER A 187 17.36 -4.85 -12.90
C SER A 187 16.57 -6.14 -13.11
N SER A 188 15.72 -6.51 -12.16
CA SER A 188 14.84 -7.68 -12.31
C SER A 188 13.77 -7.44 -13.39
N ILE A 189 13.14 -6.27 -13.40
CA ILE A 189 12.19 -5.86 -14.44
C ILE A 189 12.87 -5.85 -15.80
N GLU A 190 14.10 -5.36 -15.89
CA GLU A 190 14.87 -5.34 -17.12
C GLU A 190 15.12 -6.75 -17.69
N ILE A 191 15.52 -7.68 -16.83
CA ILE A 191 15.73 -9.10 -17.22
C ILE A 191 14.42 -9.71 -17.71
N ILE A 192 13.32 -9.45 -17.02
CA ILE A 192 11.99 -9.95 -17.40
C ILE A 192 11.62 -9.42 -18.79
N LEU A 193 11.63 -8.11 -19.00
CA LEU A 193 11.25 -7.48 -20.27
C LEU A 193 12.14 -7.94 -21.46
N ASN A 194 13.41 -8.31 -21.21
CA ASN A 194 14.28 -8.83 -22.25
C ASN A 194 13.90 -10.23 -22.75
N ASN A 195 13.05 -10.94 -22.02
CA ASN A 195 12.69 -12.31 -22.28
C ASN A 195 11.18 -12.51 -22.51
N LEU A 196 10.39 -11.45 -22.46
CA LEU A 196 8.98 -11.47 -22.84
C LEU A 196 8.83 -11.27 -24.35
N LYS A 197 7.72 -11.75 -24.89
CA LYS A 197 7.30 -11.50 -26.27
C LYS A 197 6.57 -10.17 -26.36
N ASP A 198 6.54 -9.54 -27.53
CA ASP A 198 5.87 -8.25 -27.74
C ASP A 198 4.36 -8.28 -27.45
N GLU A 199 3.72 -9.45 -27.66
CA GLU A 199 2.31 -9.67 -27.37
C GLU A 199 1.99 -9.89 -25.88
N ASP A 200 3.00 -10.14 -25.02
CA ASP A 200 2.80 -10.37 -23.60
C ASP A 200 2.28 -9.10 -22.90
N VAL A 201 1.28 -9.25 -22.09
CA VAL A 201 0.60 -8.14 -21.38
C VAL A 201 1.19 -8.00 -19.98
N LEU A 202 1.48 -6.76 -19.59
CA LEU A 202 1.96 -6.45 -18.23
C LEU A 202 0.98 -5.54 -17.51
N VAL A 203 0.63 -5.93 -16.29
CA VAL A 203 -0.14 -5.11 -15.34
C VAL A 203 0.72 -4.87 -14.12
N SER A 204 1.00 -3.62 -13.80
CA SER A 204 1.89 -3.26 -12.69
C SER A 204 1.15 -2.62 -11.54
N THR A 205 1.49 -3.01 -10.32
CA THR A 205 1.03 -2.34 -9.10
C THR A 205 1.50 -0.89 -9.03
N THR A 206 0.85 -0.08 -8.21
CA THR A 206 1.20 1.33 -8.00
C THR A 206 2.58 1.50 -7.37
N GLY A 207 3.10 2.72 -7.39
CA GLY A 207 4.33 3.12 -6.69
C GLY A 207 5.60 2.94 -7.52
N LYS A 208 6.68 2.49 -6.89
CA LYS A 208 8.02 2.39 -7.51
C LYS A 208 8.06 1.38 -8.65
N THR A 209 7.37 0.26 -8.52
CA THR A 209 7.31 -0.79 -9.56
C THR A 209 6.80 -0.25 -10.89
N SER A 210 5.72 0.52 -10.89
CA SER A 210 5.20 1.16 -12.11
C SER A 210 6.17 2.19 -12.71
N ARG A 211 6.89 2.93 -11.88
CA ARG A 211 7.85 3.94 -12.36
C ARG A 211 9.07 3.32 -13.01
N GLU A 212 9.64 2.30 -12.38
CA GLU A 212 10.77 1.55 -12.93
C GLU A 212 10.38 0.82 -14.22
N LEU A 213 9.22 0.16 -14.23
CA LEU A 213 8.70 -0.47 -15.45
C LEU A 213 8.51 0.55 -16.58
N HIS A 214 7.98 1.73 -16.27
CA HIS A 214 7.79 2.80 -17.25
C HIS A 214 9.11 3.26 -17.89
N GLU A 215 10.13 3.55 -17.08
CA GLU A 215 11.43 4.00 -17.59
C GLU A 215 12.13 2.92 -18.42
N ILE A 216 12.13 1.68 -17.93
CA ILE A 216 12.78 0.57 -18.64
C ILE A 216 12.07 0.31 -19.96
N SER A 217 10.74 0.24 -19.98
CA SER A 217 9.97 0.01 -21.21
C SER A 217 10.16 1.12 -22.25
N LYS A 218 10.24 2.38 -21.81
CA LYS A 218 10.52 3.53 -22.66
C LYS A 218 11.92 3.46 -23.28
N ASN A 219 12.93 3.15 -22.47
CA ASN A 219 14.33 3.06 -22.92
C ASN A 219 14.52 1.90 -23.92
N LYS A 220 13.80 0.80 -23.73
CA LYS A 220 13.83 -0.37 -24.61
C LYS A 220 12.93 -0.25 -25.83
N LYS A 221 12.09 0.78 -25.90
CA LYS A 221 11.04 0.92 -26.93
C LYS A 221 10.16 -0.34 -27.01
N SER A 222 9.78 -0.88 -25.82
CA SER A 222 8.94 -2.07 -25.73
C SER A 222 7.58 -1.83 -26.38
N ASN A 223 7.11 -2.82 -27.15
CA ASN A 223 5.79 -2.82 -27.78
C ASN A 223 4.74 -3.52 -26.92
N ASN A 224 5.11 -4.07 -25.77
CA ASN A 224 4.18 -4.77 -24.89
C ASN A 224 2.99 -3.90 -24.49
N PRO A 225 1.76 -4.43 -24.44
CA PRO A 225 0.64 -3.77 -23.77
C PRO A 225 0.92 -3.62 -22.28
N LEU A 226 1.15 -2.37 -21.81
CA LEU A 226 1.51 -2.06 -20.44
C LEU A 226 0.38 -1.29 -19.76
N PHE A 227 -0.12 -1.79 -18.62
CA PHE A 227 -1.08 -1.11 -17.78
C PHE A 227 -0.47 -0.79 -16.41
N TYR A 228 -0.37 0.49 -16.09
CA TYR A 228 0.14 0.97 -14.81
C TYR A 228 -1.02 1.35 -13.89
N THR A 229 -1.20 0.65 -12.78
CA THR A 229 -2.13 1.13 -11.76
C THR A 229 -1.53 2.34 -11.04
N ILE A 230 -2.25 3.44 -11.00
CA ILE A 230 -1.76 4.69 -10.38
C ILE A 230 -2.20 4.83 -8.92
N GLY A 231 -3.24 4.09 -8.53
CA GLY A 231 -3.81 4.01 -7.19
C GLY A 231 -4.48 2.65 -6.98
N GLY A 232 -5.30 2.50 -5.94
CA GLY A 232 -5.99 1.25 -5.66
C GLY A 232 -5.01 0.10 -5.35
N MET A 233 -4.07 0.32 -4.43
CA MET A 233 -3.11 -0.69 -4.00
C MET A 233 -3.82 -2.01 -3.66
N GLY A 234 -3.25 -3.14 -4.10
CA GLY A 234 -3.81 -4.47 -3.91
C GLY A 234 -4.80 -4.94 -4.98
N HIS A 235 -5.17 -4.10 -5.97
CA HIS A 235 -6.13 -4.47 -7.02
C HIS A 235 -5.52 -4.83 -8.37
N SER A 236 -4.23 -4.59 -8.58
CA SER A 236 -3.53 -4.91 -9.84
C SER A 236 -3.66 -6.37 -10.23
N SER A 237 -3.59 -7.28 -9.26
CA SER A 237 -3.75 -8.72 -9.48
C SER A 237 -5.15 -9.09 -10.00
N GLN A 238 -6.20 -8.40 -9.56
CA GLN A 238 -7.57 -8.63 -10.05
C GLN A 238 -7.79 -8.01 -11.43
N ILE A 239 -7.18 -6.86 -11.72
CA ILE A 239 -7.16 -6.28 -13.08
C ILE A 239 -6.50 -7.27 -14.04
N ALA A 240 -5.34 -7.82 -13.66
CA ALA A 240 -4.64 -8.82 -14.45
C ALA A 240 -5.46 -10.11 -14.65
N LEU A 241 -6.19 -10.56 -13.63
CA LEU A 241 -7.11 -11.70 -13.74
C LEU A 241 -8.21 -11.43 -14.77
N GLY A 242 -8.84 -10.25 -14.69
CA GLY A 242 -9.86 -9.86 -15.68
C GLY A 242 -9.32 -9.90 -17.11
N ILE A 243 -8.11 -9.35 -17.34
CA ILE A 243 -7.47 -9.40 -18.66
C ILE A 243 -7.13 -10.83 -19.08
N SER A 244 -6.59 -11.64 -18.19
CA SER A 244 -6.22 -13.04 -18.45
C SER A 244 -7.43 -13.87 -18.89
N ASN A 245 -8.58 -13.67 -18.26
CA ASN A 245 -9.79 -14.46 -18.55
C ASN A 245 -10.45 -14.10 -19.88
N PHE A 246 -10.20 -12.90 -20.40
CA PHE A 246 -10.79 -12.41 -21.64
C PHE A 246 -9.77 -12.16 -22.76
N SER A 247 -8.56 -12.70 -22.63
CA SER A 247 -7.50 -12.61 -23.64
C SER A 247 -6.73 -13.93 -23.72
N SER A 248 -6.28 -14.30 -24.91
CA SER A 248 -5.36 -15.44 -25.12
C SER A 248 -3.89 -15.07 -24.88
N LYS A 249 -3.57 -13.77 -24.78
CA LYS A 249 -2.21 -13.27 -24.53
C LYS A 249 -1.76 -13.66 -23.12
N ARG A 250 -0.48 -13.93 -22.91
CA ARG A 250 0.06 -14.15 -21.55
C ARG A 250 -0.01 -12.85 -20.75
N VAL A 251 -0.44 -12.93 -19.50
CA VAL A 251 -0.62 -11.76 -18.62
C VAL A 251 0.32 -11.89 -17.42
N PHE A 252 1.22 -10.93 -17.28
CA PHE A 252 2.18 -10.81 -16.19
C PHE A 252 1.73 -9.71 -15.24
N CYS A 253 1.33 -10.07 -14.01
CA CYS A 253 1.02 -9.14 -12.96
C CYS A 253 2.29 -8.86 -12.14
N PHE A 254 2.77 -7.62 -12.14
CA PHE A 254 3.88 -7.15 -11.31
C PHE A 254 3.33 -6.56 -10.02
N ASP A 255 3.60 -7.22 -8.91
CA ASP A 255 3.04 -6.84 -7.61
C ASP A 255 4.13 -6.68 -6.54
N GLY A 256 3.81 -6.03 -5.45
CA GLY A 256 4.65 -5.87 -4.27
C GLY A 256 4.05 -6.60 -3.06
N ASP A 257 4.86 -6.91 -2.07
CA ASP A 257 4.43 -7.62 -0.87
C ASP A 257 3.35 -6.86 -0.09
N GLY A 258 3.51 -5.55 0.13
CA GLY A 258 2.47 -4.74 0.77
C GLY A 258 1.14 -4.73 0.00
N SER A 259 1.19 -4.75 -1.32
CA SER A 259 0.02 -4.79 -2.19
C SER A 259 -0.71 -6.15 -2.10
N ILE A 260 0.03 -7.25 -2.16
CA ILE A 260 -0.54 -8.60 -1.99
C ILE A 260 -1.15 -8.76 -0.58
N ILE A 261 -0.45 -8.33 0.45
CA ILE A 261 -0.90 -8.44 1.84
C ILE A 261 -2.22 -7.67 2.05
N MET A 262 -2.38 -6.53 1.40
CA MET A 262 -3.58 -5.67 1.55
C MET A 262 -4.87 -6.41 1.17
N HIS A 263 -4.83 -7.23 0.11
CA HIS A 263 -5.97 -7.99 -0.40
C HIS A 263 -5.61 -9.46 -0.68
N MET A 264 -4.95 -10.12 0.27
CA MET A 264 -4.41 -11.47 0.12
C MET A 264 -5.46 -12.51 -0.29
N GLY A 265 -6.71 -12.37 0.16
CA GLY A 265 -7.82 -13.24 -0.26
C GLY A 265 -8.04 -13.27 -1.79
N SER A 266 -7.64 -12.22 -2.50
CA SER A 266 -7.67 -12.16 -3.97
C SER A 266 -6.81 -13.24 -4.63
N MET A 267 -5.75 -13.71 -3.97
CA MET A 267 -4.92 -14.81 -4.48
C MET A 267 -5.72 -16.10 -4.65
N GLY A 268 -6.64 -16.41 -3.71
CA GLY A 268 -7.52 -17.58 -3.83
C GLY A 268 -8.49 -17.50 -5.01
N ILE A 269 -8.99 -16.28 -5.29
CA ILE A 269 -9.83 -16.05 -6.48
C ILE A 269 -9.01 -16.29 -7.75
N ILE A 270 -7.77 -15.81 -7.81
CA ILE A 270 -6.88 -15.97 -8.95
C ILE A 270 -6.56 -17.44 -9.17
N GLY A 271 -6.11 -18.16 -8.14
CA GLY A 271 -5.70 -19.56 -8.26
C GLY A 271 -6.83 -20.48 -8.76
N ASN A 272 -8.08 -20.16 -8.44
CA ASN A 272 -9.25 -20.97 -8.81
C ASN A 272 -9.97 -20.52 -10.07
N ASN A 273 -9.73 -19.28 -10.56
CA ASN A 273 -10.51 -18.71 -11.66
C ASN A 273 -9.67 -18.19 -12.82
N SER A 274 -8.35 -18.20 -12.73
CA SER A 274 -7.50 -17.74 -13.84
C SER A 274 -7.29 -18.82 -14.89
N ASN A 275 -7.07 -18.39 -16.13
CA ASN A 275 -6.62 -19.24 -17.23
C ASN A 275 -5.13 -19.59 -17.10
N ASP A 276 -4.67 -20.48 -17.98
CA ASP A 276 -3.28 -20.96 -18.02
C ASP A 276 -2.25 -19.89 -18.45
N ASN A 277 -2.72 -18.70 -18.82
CA ASN A 277 -1.92 -17.57 -19.30
C ASN A 277 -1.59 -16.54 -18.21
N TYR A 278 -1.93 -16.79 -16.91
CA TYR A 278 -1.72 -15.86 -15.79
C TYR A 278 -0.40 -16.11 -15.04
N PHE A 279 0.42 -15.07 -14.89
CA PHE A 279 1.71 -15.09 -14.20
C PHE A 279 1.78 -13.98 -13.16
N HIS A 280 1.78 -14.33 -11.89
CA HIS A 280 1.85 -13.39 -10.76
C HIS A 280 3.29 -13.26 -10.28
N ILE A 281 3.91 -12.12 -10.48
CA ILE A 281 5.28 -11.82 -10.08
C ILE A 281 5.26 -10.91 -8.86
N LEU A 282 5.74 -11.42 -7.75
CA LEU A 282 5.91 -10.69 -6.50
C LEU A 282 7.34 -10.18 -6.38
N PHE A 283 7.54 -8.88 -6.38
CA PHE A 283 8.78 -8.23 -5.95
C PHE A 283 8.74 -8.03 -4.43
N ASN A 284 9.33 -8.97 -3.69
CA ASN A 284 9.30 -8.98 -2.22
C ASN A 284 10.53 -8.27 -1.66
N ASN A 285 10.38 -7.03 -1.22
CA ASN A 285 11.43 -6.25 -0.53
C ASN A 285 11.25 -6.21 0.99
N GLY A 286 10.11 -6.68 1.52
CA GLY A 286 9.79 -6.68 2.95
C GLY A 286 9.46 -5.29 3.51
N THR A 287 9.17 -4.29 2.65
CA THR A 287 8.94 -2.92 3.11
C THR A 287 7.90 -2.16 2.29
N HIS A 288 7.23 -1.21 2.93
CA HIS A 288 6.41 -0.19 2.28
C HIS A 288 7.26 0.95 1.70
N GLU A 289 8.15 0.63 0.75
CA GLU A 289 9.18 1.53 0.22
C GLU A 289 8.63 2.87 -0.29
N SER A 290 7.48 2.86 -0.96
CA SER A 290 6.89 4.06 -1.58
C SER A 290 6.39 5.10 -0.57
N VAL A 291 6.21 4.71 0.68
CA VAL A 291 5.63 5.56 1.73
C VAL A 291 6.54 5.71 2.95
N GLY A 292 7.80 5.30 2.83
CA GLY A 292 8.81 5.55 3.85
C GLY A 292 9.70 4.37 4.19
N GLY A 293 9.30 3.12 3.89
CA GLY A 293 10.10 1.93 4.14
C GLY A 293 9.80 1.22 5.46
N GLN A 294 8.62 1.46 6.04
CA GLN A 294 8.15 0.68 7.19
C GLN A 294 8.07 -0.80 6.81
N PRO A 295 8.34 -1.72 7.75
CA PRO A 295 8.38 -3.14 7.45
C PRO A 295 7.01 -3.69 7.07
N THR A 296 7.01 -4.67 6.17
CA THR A 296 5.87 -5.57 5.94
C THR A 296 6.16 -6.95 6.54
N ILE A 297 5.14 -7.79 6.62
CA ILE A 297 5.31 -9.21 6.94
C ILE A 297 5.63 -10.06 5.70
N GLY A 298 5.91 -9.42 4.55
CA GLY A 298 6.10 -10.12 3.27
C GLY A 298 7.21 -11.18 3.29
N ARG A 299 8.25 -10.99 4.11
CA ARG A 299 9.33 -11.98 4.24
C ARG A 299 9.06 -13.09 5.25
N ASP A 300 8.06 -12.90 6.11
CA ASP A 300 7.65 -13.89 7.10
C ASP A 300 6.59 -14.85 6.54
N ILE A 301 5.97 -14.52 5.41
CA ILE A 301 4.97 -15.34 4.75
C ILE A 301 5.66 -16.43 3.93
N ASN A 302 5.23 -17.68 4.11
CA ASN A 302 5.61 -18.78 3.22
C ASN A 302 4.71 -18.75 1.97
N PHE A 303 5.12 -17.98 0.96
CA PHE A 303 4.35 -17.86 -0.29
C PHE A 303 4.29 -19.15 -1.11
N GLU A 304 5.20 -20.09 -0.92
CA GLU A 304 5.12 -21.41 -1.56
C GLU A 304 3.90 -22.20 -1.06
N LEU A 305 3.77 -22.36 0.24
CA LEU A 305 2.63 -23.07 0.83
C LEU A 305 1.32 -22.30 0.58
N LEU A 306 1.36 -20.98 0.73
CA LEU A 306 0.20 -20.11 0.53
C LEU A 306 -0.32 -20.20 -0.91
N SER A 307 0.52 -20.01 -1.91
CA SER A 307 0.10 -20.02 -3.32
C SER A 307 -0.44 -21.40 -3.73
N LYS A 308 0.22 -22.48 -3.28
CA LYS A 308 -0.24 -23.86 -3.53
C LYS A 308 -1.62 -24.11 -2.93
N SER A 309 -1.83 -23.72 -1.67
CA SER A 309 -3.12 -23.89 -0.98
C SER A 309 -4.26 -23.08 -1.60
N LEU A 310 -3.92 -21.95 -2.23
CA LEU A 310 -4.86 -21.05 -2.90
C LEU A 310 -5.09 -21.39 -4.38
N GLY A 311 -4.53 -22.49 -4.91
CA GLY A 311 -4.84 -23.00 -6.24
C GLY A 311 -3.87 -22.58 -7.35
N TYR A 312 -2.77 -21.91 -7.05
CA TYR A 312 -1.71 -21.69 -8.05
C TYR A 312 -1.07 -23.03 -8.44
N LYS A 313 -0.91 -23.27 -9.74
CA LYS A 313 -0.35 -24.55 -10.25
C LYS A 313 1.13 -24.72 -9.97
N LYS A 314 1.87 -23.60 -9.96
CA LYS A 314 3.33 -23.61 -9.76
C LYS A 314 3.77 -22.41 -8.94
N TYR A 315 4.84 -22.62 -8.17
CA TYR A 315 5.55 -21.59 -7.42
C TYR A 315 7.04 -21.64 -7.74
N PHE A 316 7.65 -20.46 -7.87
CA PHE A 316 9.10 -20.31 -8.06
C PHE A 316 9.64 -19.21 -7.15
N LYS A 317 10.78 -19.45 -6.52
CA LYS A 317 11.50 -18.47 -5.69
C LYS A 317 12.84 -18.14 -6.31
N LEU A 318 13.00 -16.88 -6.72
CA LEU A 318 14.17 -16.37 -7.39
C LEU A 318 14.91 -15.39 -6.49
N THR A 319 16.16 -15.71 -6.14
CA THR A 319 16.94 -14.97 -5.13
C THR A 319 18.25 -14.40 -5.67
N THR A 320 18.65 -14.80 -6.89
CA THR A 320 19.89 -14.34 -7.54
C THR A 320 19.62 -13.97 -8.99
N ARG A 321 20.48 -13.10 -9.54
CA ARG A 321 20.42 -12.69 -10.95
C ARG A 321 20.45 -13.89 -11.91
N GLU A 322 21.35 -14.84 -11.64
CA GLU A 322 21.51 -16.05 -12.46
C GLU A 322 20.22 -16.89 -12.50
N LYS A 323 19.60 -17.14 -11.33
CA LYS A 323 18.32 -17.87 -11.26
C LYS A 323 17.22 -17.15 -12.03
N LEU A 324 17.16 -15.82 -11.91
CA LEU A 324 16.18 -14.99 -12.62
C LEU A 324 16.38 -15.08 -14.14
N GLU A 325 17.61 -14.88 -14.64
CA GLU A 325 17.94 -14.97 -16.07
C GLU A 325 17.64 -16.36 -16.63
N ASN A 326 18.07 -17.42 -15.95
CA ASN A 326 17.81 -18.79 -16.37
C ASN A 326 16.32 -19.11 -16.41
N PHE A 327 15.56 -18.65 -15.44
CA PHE A 327 14.11 -18.84 -15.37
C PHE A 327 13.39 -18.19 -16.55
N PHE A 328 13.65 -16.91 -16.81
CA PHE A 328 12.98 -16.18 -17.89
C PHE A 328 13.49 -16.55 -19.29
N LYS A 329 14.72 -17.03 -19.44
CA LYS A 329 15.23 -17.54 -20.73
C LYS A 329 14.70 -18.92 -21.10
N LYS A 330 14.54 -19.83 -20.13
CA LYS A 330 14.29 -21.25 -20.39
C LYS A 330 12.92 -21.73 -19.87
N THR A 331 12.60 -21.44 -18.60
CA THR A 331 11.48 -22.06 -17.91
C THR A 331 10.14 -21.42 -18.26
N ILE A 332 10.09 -20.07 -18.33
CA ILE A 332 8.86 -19.32 -18.54
C ILE A 332 8.15 -19.63 -19.85
N THR A 333 8.89 -20.10 -20.86
CA THR A 333 8.36 -20.44 -22.19
C THR A 333 7.63 -21.78 -22.23
N SER A 334 7.86 -22.65 -21.25
CA SER A 334 7.35 -24.03 -21.20
C SER A 334 6.35 -24.29 -20.06
N ILE A 335 5.95 -23.26 -19.31
CA ILE A 335 5.05 -23.42 -18.18
C ILE A 335 3.71 -22.70 -18.42
N ASN A 336 2.65 -23.33 -17.91
CA ASN A 336 1.30 -22.79 -17.92
C ASN A 336 0.90 -22.33 -16.51
N GLY A 337 0.15 -21.24 -16.45
CA GLY A 337 -0.36 -20.65 -15.23
C GLY A 337 -1.60 -21.37 -14.64
N PRO A 338 -2.14 -20.82 -13.54
CA PRO A 338 -1.59 -19.70 -12.79
C PRO A 338 -0.27 -20.03 -12.11
N VAL A 339 0.72 -19.17 -12.33
CA VAL A 339 2.07 -19.32 -11.73
C VAL A 339 2.33 -18.19 -10.77
N PHE A 340 2.85 -18.48 -9.58
CA PHE A 340 3.33 -17.48 -8.63
C PHE A 340 4.87 -17.47 -8.60
N ILE A 341 5.45 -16.30 -8.85
CA ILE A 341 6.90 -16.11 -8.95
C ILE A 341 7.31 -15.07 -7.90
N GLU A 342 7.96 -15.52 -6.84
CA GLU A 342 8.51 -14.64 -5.81
C GLU A 342 9.96 -14.28 -6.14
N ILE A 343 10.24 -12.98 -6.29
CA ILE A 343 11.59 -12.44 -6.49
C ILE A 343 11.98 -11.69 -5.23
N LEU A 344 12.98 -12.18 -4.50
CA LEU A 344 13.49 -11.49 -3.32
C LEU A 344 14.48 -10.40 -3.74
N ILE A 345 14.10 -9.17 -3.49
CA ILE A 345 14.85 -7.98 -3.90
C ILE A 345 15.30 -7.16 -2.67
N ASP A 346 16.23 -6.24 -2.90
CA ASP A 346 16.58 -5.24 -1.89
C ASP A 346 15.45 -4.20 -1.73
N SER A 347 15.53 -3.39 -0.68
CA SER A 347 14.54 -2.35 -0.36
C SER A 347 14.88 -0.98 -0.94
N SER A 348 15.87 -0.88 -1.85
CA SER A 348 16.31 0.38 -2.42
C SER A 348 15.80 0.61 -3.84
N SER A 349 15.46 1.85 -4.15
CA SER A 349 15.20 2.35 -5.50
C SER A 349 15.92 3.66 -5.73
N ARG A 350 16.13 4.02 -6.99
CA ARG A 350 16.68 5.32 -7.35
C ARG A 350 15.77 6.46 -6.90
N SER A 351 16.36 7.57 -6.48
CA SER A 351 15.61 8.77 -6.07
C SER A 351 15.07 9.58 -7.26
N ASP A 352 15.70 9.45 -8.43
CA ASP A 352 15.43 10.20 -9.67
C ASP A 352 14.42 9.52 -10.62
N LEU A 353 13.73 8.48 -10.16
CA LEU A 353 12.71 7.78 -10.96
C LEU A 353 11.63 8.75 -11.45
N GLY A 354 11.47 8.82 -12.77
CA GLY A 354 10.43 9.55 -13.44
C GLY A 354 9.03 8.98 -13.20
N ARG A 355 8.05 9.59 -13.84
CA ARG A 355 6.65 9.16 -13.82
C ARG A 355 6.11 9.02 -15.22
N PRO A 356 5.13 8.13 -15.45
CA PRO A 356 4.42 8.11 -16.72
C PRO A 356 3.90 9.51 -17.06
N ASN A 357 4.26 10.01 -18.23
CA ASN A 357 3.89 11.36 -18.68
C ASN A 357 2.52 11.43 -19.37
N LYS A 358 1.86 10.29 -19.57
CA LYS A 358 0.52 10.19 -20.15
C LYS A 358 -0.54 10.23 -19.05
N THR A 359 -1.67 10.88 -19.34
CA THR A 359 -2.80 10.86 -18.42
C THR A 359 -3.37 9.44 -18.29
N PRO A 360 -4.05 9.10 -17.18
CA PRO A 360 -4.70 7.79 -17.02
C PRO A 360 -5.63 7.43 -18.18
N LEU A 361 -6.36 8.41 -18.69
CA LEU A 361 -7.26 8.21 -19.82
C LEU A 361 -6.52 7.88 -21.12
N GLN A 362 -5.44 8.60 -21.43
CA GLN A 362 -4.58 8.31 -22.58
C GLN A 362 -3.96 6.92 -22.46
N GLN A 363 -3.50 6.55 -21.26
CA GLN A 363 -2.93 5.23 -21.01
C GLN A 363 -3.94 4.12 -21.23
N LYS A 364 -5.18 4.29 -20.77
CA LYS A 364 -6.28 3.35 -21.04
C LYS A 364 -6.47 3.12 -22.55
N PHE A 365 -6.58 4.19 -23.34
CA PHE A 365 -6.79 4.07 -24.79
C PHE A 365 -5.64 3.40 -25.51
N ILE A 366 -4.39 3.71 -25.13
CA ILE A 366 -3.21 3.07 -25.70
C ILE A 366 -3.20 1.58 -25.38
N PHE A 367 -3.46 1.23 -24.12
CA PHE A 367 -3.52 -0.15 -23.69
C PHE A 367 -4.60 -0.93 -24.46
N GLN A 368 -5.82 -0.39 -24.54
CA GLN A 368 -6.92 -1.02 -25.28
C GLN A 368 -6.61 -1.20 -26.77
N LYS A 369 -5.92 -0.25 -27.38
CA LYS A 369 -5.47 -0.36 -28.78
C LYS A 369 -4.52 -1.55 -28.96
N LEU A 370 -3.45 -1.63 -28.14
CA LEU A 370 -2.46 -2.71 -28.19
C LEU A 370 -3.02 -4.09 -27.81
N MET A 371 -4.09 -4.14 -27.04
CA MET A 371 -4.78 -5.39 -26.72
C MET A 371 -5.57 -5.96 -27.92
N ASN A 372 -6.00 -5.11 -28.84
CA ASN A 372 -6.83 -5.49 -30.00
C ASN A 372 -6.00 -5.62 -31.31
N GLU A 373 -4.74 -5.28 -31.27
CA GLU A 373 -3.74 -5.58 -32.31
C GLU A 373 -3.14 -6.97 -32.12
#